data_e4d57f957ff230603cf12b566dae8753
#
_entry.id   e4d57f957ff230603cf12b566dae8753
#
_cell.length_a   1.000
_cell.length_b   1.000
_cell.length_c   1.000
_cell.angle_alpha   90.00
_cell.angle_beta   90.00
_cell.angle_gamma   90.00
#
_symmetry.space_group_name_H-M   'P 1'
#
loop_
_entity.id
_entity.type
_entity.pdbx_description
1 polymer ?
#
loop_
_entity_poly.entity_id
_entity_poly.type
_entity_poly.pdbx_seq_one_letter_code
_entity_poly.pdbx_strand_id
1 'polypeptide(L)'
;GLGDVYKRQNLTRDHLDYHKTVENYLKAKKKFFDDLPAGTFALTNADDKSGLVMLQNTKAKKLTYSLRTLADFKGKILESHFEGTDLIINGREVMVHFVGRFNAYNLLAVYGAAVSLGKDPEEVLIVLSTLRSVSGRFETIQSPLGYTAIVDYAHTPDALTNVLNGIHEVLDGKGRIITVVGAGGNRDKGKRPLMAKEAVKLSDQVILTSDNPRFEEPDDIINDMVAGLTKMDMERALCLSLIHI
;
A
#
# COMPACT_ATOMS: atom_id res chain seq x y z
N GLY A 1 23.67 -9.26 14.00
CA GLY A 1 23.08 -8.01 13.62
C GLY A 1 21.64 -8.21 13.16
N LEU A 2 20.77 -7.30 13.56
CA LEU A 2 19.35 -7.25 13.19
C LEU A 2 19.10 -6.80 11.71
N GLY A 3 20.07 -7.04 10.82
CA GLY A 3 20.15 -6.40 9.51
C GLY A 3 19.29 -7.00 8.41
N ASP A 4 18.64 -8.16 8.57
CA ASP A 4 18.24 -8.94 7.40
C ASP A 4 16.79 -9.39 7.34
N VAL A 5 15.87 -8.66 7.98
CA VAL A 5 14.44 -8.85 7.75
C VAL A 5 13.98 -7.90 6.64
N TYR A 6 14.18 -8.29 5.39
CA TYR A 6 13.61 -7.56 4.26
C TYR A 6 12.21 -8.06 3.96
N LYS A 7 11.25 -7.16 4.16
CA LYS A 7 9.84 -7.36 3.91
C LYS A 7 9.50 -6.87 2.50
N ARG A 8 8.94 -7.72 1.66
CA ARG A 8 8.42 -7.33 0.35
C ARG A 8 7.03 -7.91 0.17
N GLN A 9 6.04 -7.02 0.02
CA GLN A 9 4.64 -7.39 0.07
C GLN A 9 4.00 -7.52 -1.30
N ASN A 10 4.27 -6.59 -2.22
CA ASN A 10 3.66 -6.59 -3.55
C ASN A 10 4.67 -6.22 -4.63
N LEU A 11 4.52 -6.82 -5.80
CA LEU A 11 5.27 -6.49 -7.00
C LEU A 11 4.37 -5.69 -7.93
N THR A 12 4.42 -4.35 -7.82
CA THR A 12 3.67 -3.43 -8.66
C THR A 12 4.59 -2.65 -9.58
N ARG A 13 4.03 -1.89 -10.52
CA ARG A 13 4.77 -1.03 -11.45
C ARG A 13 5.46 0.11 -10.69
N ASP A 14 6.68 -0.14 -10.24
CA ASP A 14 7.53 0.87 -9.61
C ASP A 14 8.98 0.65 -10.03
N HIS A 15 9.81 1.72 -10.02
CA HIS A 15 11.23 1.67 -10.41
C HIS A 15 11.51 1.11 -11.82
N LEU A 16 10.56 1.19 -12.76
CA LEU A 16 10.77 0.76 -14.15
C LEU A 16 11.69 1.69 -14.94
N ASP A 17 11.89 2.91 -14.48
CA ASP A 17 12.93 3.81 -14.93
C ASP A 17 14.33 3.18 -14.82
N TYR A 18 14.59 2.45 -13.71
CA TYR A 18 15.84 1.75 -13.43
C TYR A 18 15.85 0.32 -14.02
N HIS A 19 14.83 -0.50 -13.72
CA HIS A 19 14.81 -1.93 -14.08
C HIS A 19 14.36 -2.21 -15.53
N LYS A 20 13.82 -1.22 -16.24
CA LYS A 20 13.29 -1.27 -17.63
C LYS A 20 12.06 -2.17 -17.79
N THR A 21 12.01 -3.35 -17.14
CA THR A 21 10.90 -4.31 -17.24
C THR A 21 10.50 -4.85 -15.86
N VAL A 22 9.25 -5.27 -15.73
CA VAL A 22 8.74 -5.94 -14.52
C VAL A 22 9.50 -7.24 -14.26
N GLU A 23 9.90 -7.95 -15.32
CA GLU A 23 10.67 -9.19 -15.20
C GLU A 23 12.05 -8.96 -14.58
N ASN A 24 12.79 -7.94 -15.03
CA ASN A 24 14.08 -7.57 -14.44
C ASN A 24 13.94 -7.15 -12.98
N TYR A 25 12.88 -6.42 -12.66
CA TYR A 25 12.56 -6.03 -11.30
C TYR A 25 12.26 -7.26 -10.42
N LEU A 26 11.48 -8.24 -10.95
CA LEU A 26 11.22 -9.51 -10.27
C LEU A 26 12.52 -10.29 -10.02
N LYS A 27 13.38 -10.44 -11.05
CA LYS A 27 14.67 -11.14 -10.94
C LYS A 27 15.58 -10.49 -9.88
N ALA A 28 15.68 -9.15 -9.86
CA ALA A 28 16.48 -8.46 -8.88
C ALA A 28 15.98 -8.69 -7.44
N LYS A 29 14.66 -8.70 -7.25
CA LYS A 29 14.06 -9.01 -5.94
C LYS A 29 14.24 -10.48 -5.56
N LYS A 30 14.07 -11.40 -6.53
CA LYS A 30 14.21 -12.83 -6.30
C LYS A 30 15.63 -13.22 -5.88
N LYS A 31 16.64 -12.59 -6.46
CA LYS A 31 18.04 -12.82 -6.10
C LYS A 31 18.28 -12.71 -4.58
N PHE A 32 17.66 -11.76 -3.90
CA PHE A 32 17.76 -11.64 -2.45
C PHE A 32 17.30 -12.93 -1.74
N PHE A 33 16.15 -13.50 -2.16
CA PHE A 33 15.62 -14.72 -1.55
C PHE A 33 16.47 -15.94 -1.89
N ASP A 34 16.99 -16.01 -3.12
CA ASP A 34 17.83 -17.10 -3.58
C ASP A 34 19.18 -17.15 -2.85
N ASP A 35 19.71 -15.99 -2.47
CA ASP A 35 20.99 -15.84 -1.77
C ASP A 35 20.88 -16.05 -0.23
N LEU A 36 19.67 -16.26 0.32
CA LEU A 36 19.48 -16.48 1.75
C LEU A 36 20.09 -17.80 2.21
N PRO A 37 20.90 -17.79 3.30
CA PRO A 37 21.52 -19.01 3.83
C PRO A 37 20.47 -19.93 4.51
N ALA A 38 20.78 -21.23 4.56
CA ALA A 38 19.90 -22.26 5.11
C ALA A 38 19.49 -22.08 6.59
N GLY A 39 20.28 -21.32 7.37
CA GLY A 39 19.97 -21.03 8.78
C GLY A 39 19.01 -19.85 9.00
N THR A 40 18.45 -19.28 7.92
CA THR A 40 17.51 -18.14 7.97
C THR A 40 16.11 -18.53 7.57
N PHE A 41 15.18 -17.57 7.51
CA PHE A 41 13.85 -17.80 6.94
C PHE A 41 13.54 -16.80 5.82
N ALA A 42 12.68 -17.21 4.92
CA ALA A 42 12.15 -16.42 3.81
C ALA A 42 10.63 -16.36 3.95
N LEU A 43 10.07 -15.17 4.20
CA LEU A 43 8.64 -14.96 4.43
C LEU A 43 8.03 -14.17 3.27
N THR A 44 6.98 -14.71 2.64
CA THR A 44 6.30 -14.08 1.51
C THR A 44 4.78 -14.10 1.64
N ASN A 45 4.11 -13.22 0.88
CA ASN A 45 2.66 -13.20 0.75
C ASN A 45 2.21 -14.32 -0.21
N ALA A 46 1.46 -15.31 0.29
CA ALA A 46 0.93 -16.38 -0.54
C ALA A 46 -0.23 -15.95 -1.46
N ASP A 47 -0.87 -14.82 -1.17
CA ASP A 47 -1.93 -14.26 -2.01
C ASP A 47 -1.37 -13.41 -3.18
N ASP A 48 -0.07 -13.09 -3.17
CA ASP A 48 0.61 -12.46 -4.30
C ASP A 48 1.10 -13.51 -5.30
N LYS A 49 0.77 -13.31 -6.59
CA LYS A 49 1.18 -14.23 -7.67
C LYS A 49 2.69 -14.48 -7.72
N SER A 50 3.49 -13.47 -7.35
CA SER A 50 4.96 -13.57 -7.31
C SER A 50 5.50 -14.10 -5.99
N GLY A 51 4.68 -14.20 -4.94
CA GLY A 51 5.12 -14.58 -3.60
C GLY A 51 5.77 -15.96 -3.57
N LEU A 52 5.10 -16.97 -4.12
CA LEU A 52 5.64 -18.34 -4.18
C LEU A 52 6.83 -18.46 -5.13
N VAL A 53 6.89 -17.64 -6.18
CA VAL A 53 8.05 -17.58 -7.10
C VAL A 53 9.31 -17.14 -6.37
N MET A 54 9.20 -16.21 -5.42
CA MET A 54 10.33 -15.77 -4.59
C MET A 54 10.95 -16.91 -3.78
N LEU A 55 10.14 -17.89 -3.35
CA LEU A 55 10.59 -18.99 -2.51
C LEU A 55 11.17 -20.18 -3.28
N GLN A 56 11.13 -20.19 -4.62
CA GLN A 56 11.44 -21.40 -5.40
C GLN A 56 12.85 -21.95 -5.12
N ASN A 57 13.88 -21.11 -5.17
CA ASN A 57 15.28 -21.54 -5.12
C ASN A 57 15.98 -21.24 -3.78
N THR A 58 15.26 -20.59 -2.83
CA THR A 58 15.86 -20.27 -1.55
C THR A 58 16.22 -21.50 -0.74
N LYS A 59 17.37 -21.50 -0.05
CA LYS A 59 17.80 -22.51 0.92
C LYS A 59 17.27 -22.24 2.33
N ALA A 60 16.71 -21.03 2.56
CA ALA A 60 16.12 -20.64 3.82
C ALA A 60 14.83 -21.41 4.11
N LYS A 61 14.40 -21.45 5.37
CA LYS A 61 13.09 -21.97 5.76
C LYS A 61 12.00 -21.15 5.08
N LYS A 62 11.17 -21.79 4.27
CA LYS A 62 10.09 -21.14 3.52
C LYS A 62 8.89 -20.93 4.42
N LEU A 63 8.43 -19.70 4.56
CA LEU A 63 7.26 -19.29 5.33
C LEU A 63 6.37 -18.40 4.50
N THR A 64 5.06 -18.47 4.76
CA THR A 64 4.05 -17.72 4.04
C THR A 64 3.09 -17.01 4.99
N TYR A 65 2.52 -15.91 4.54
CA TYR A 65 1.38 -15.27 5.19
C TYR A 65 0.27 -14.99 4.18
N SER A 66 -0.98 -14.98 4.63
CA SER A 66 -2.16 -14.81 3.76
C SER A 66 -3.39 -14.32 4.51
N LEU A 67 -4.25 -13.58 3.81
CA LEU A 67 -5.62 -13.28 4.24
C LEU A 67 -6.66 -14.21 3.57
N ARG A 68 -6.31 -14.89 2.47
CA ARG A 68 -7.25 -15.65 1.62
C ARG A 68 -6.98 -17.15 1.62
N THR A 69 -5.72 -17.54 1.42
CA THR A 69 -5.32 -18.95 1.26
C THR A 69 -4.73 -19.53 2.55
N LEU A 70 -4.43 -20.82 2.56
CA LEU A 70 -3.68 -21.44 3.65
C LEU A 70 -2.24 -20.91 3.67
N ALA A 71 -1.73 -20.62 4.84
CA ALA A 71 -0.40 -20.09 5.06
C ALA A 71 0.06 -20.38 6.49
N ASP A 72 1.37 -20.26 6.76
CA ASP A 72 1.94 -20.41 8.10
C ASP A 72 1.41 -19.32 9.06
N PHE A 73 1.19 -18.12 8.53
CA PHE A 73 0.58 -17.00 9.26
C PHE A 73 -0.70 -16.58 8.55
N LYS A 74 -1.83 -17.00 9.11
CA LYS A 74 -3.16 -16.77 8.55
C LYS A 74 -3.83 -15.60 9.25
N GLY A 75 -4.33 -14.64 8.45
CA GLY A 75 -5.20 -13.56 8.93
C GLY A 75 -6.58 -13.62 8.33
N LYS A 76 -7.53 -12.98 9.01
CA LYS A 76 -8.88 -12.69 8.50
C LYS A 76 -9.31 -11.33 9.02
N ILE A 77 -9.77 -10.45 8.13
CA ILE A 77 -10.41 -9.19 8.50
C ILE A 77 -11.84 -9.52 8.92
N LEU A 78 -12.24 -9.06 10.11
CA LEU A 78 -13.61 -9.15 10.61
C LEU A 78 -14.38 -7.88 10.24
N GLU A 79 -13.87 -6.72 10.65
CA GLU A 79 -14.49 -5.43 10.41
C GLU A 79 -13.41 -4.34 10.25
N SER A 80 -13.73 -3.28 9.49
CA SER A 80 -12.82 -2.14 9.28
C SER A 80 -13.55 -0.83 9.56
N HIS A 81 -12.91 0.03 10.36
CA HIS A 81 -13.37 1.37 10.75
C HIS A 81 -12.26 2.39 10.48
N PHE A 82 -12.57 3.70 10.53
CA PHE A 82 -11.53 4.73 10.40
C PHE A 82 -10.56 4.78 11.59
N GLU A 83 -10.96 4.23 12.74
CA GLU A 83 -10.14 4.09 13.94
C GLU A 83 -9.22 2.87 13.90
N GLY A 84 -9.53 1.87 13.04
CA GLY A 84 -8.74 0.64 12.94
C GLY A 84 -9.48 -0.53 12.30
N THR A 85 -8.93 -1.71 12.47
CA THR A 85 -9.44 -2.94 11.89
C THR A 85 -9.42 -4.06 12.93
N ASP A 86 -10.52 -4.80 13.03
CA ASP A 86 -10.61 -6.03 13.80
C ASP A 86 -10.17 -7.22 12.96
N LEU A 87 -9.16 -7.93 13.44
CA LEU A 87 -8.49 -9.03 12.77
C LEU A 87 -8.53 -10.30 13.60
N ILE A 88 -8.59 -11.44 12.92
CA ILE A 88 -8.13 -12.71 13.49
C ILE A 88 -6.75 -12.99 12.92
N ILE A 89 -5.76 -13.24 13.76
CA ILE A 89 -4.40 -13.67 13.37
C ILE A 89 -4.10 -15.00 14.03
N ASN A 90 -3.92 -16.05 13.24
CA ASN A 90 -3.68 -17.42 13.72
C ASN A 90 -4.68 -17.87 14.80
N GLY A 91 -5.98 -17.54 14.59
CA GLY A 91 -7.08 -17.93 15.48
C GLY A 91 -7.31 -17.02 16.69
N ARG A 92 -6.56 -15.92 16.83
CA ARG A 92 -6.70 -14.94 17.92
C ARG A 92 -7.21 -13.62 17.40
N GLU A 93 -8.20 -13.06 18.05
CA GLU A 93 -8.76 -11.76 17.74
C GLU A 93 -7.85 -10.64 18.26
N VAL A 94 -7.64 -9.62 17.43
CA VAL A 94 -6.88 -8.42 17.78
C VAL A 94 -7.46 -7.22 17.05
N MET A 95 -7.68 -6.12 17.77
CA MET A 95 -7.98 -4.81 17.19
C MET A 95 -6.68 -4.05 16.95
N VAL A 96 -6.52 -3.48 15.77
CA VAL A 96 -5.32 -2.73 15.38
C VAL A 96 -5.71 -1.36 14.83
N HIS A 97 -4.88 -0.34 15.07
CA HIS A 97 -5.14 1.03 14.61
C HIS A 97 -4.62 1.29 13.19
N PHE A 98 -4.86 0.34 12.30
CA PHE A 98 -4.48 0.42 10.90
C PHE A 98 -5.68 0.09 10.04
N VAL A 99 -5.91 0.84 8.99
CA VAL A 99 -7.05 0.71 8.10
C VAL A 99 -6.62 0.18 6.74
N GLY A 100 -7.49 -0.60 6.11
CA GLY A 100 -7.32 -1.14 4.78
C GLY A 100 -6.59 -2.48 4.72
N ARG A 101 -7.02 -3.29 3.77
CA ARG A 101 -6.53 -4.66 3.54
C ARG A 101 -5.01 -4.75 3.37
N PHE A 102 -4.40 -3.75 2.72
CA PHE A 102 -2.95 -3.71 2.53
C PHE A 102 -2.21 -3.60 3.87
N ASN A 103 -2.77 -2.89 4.86
CA ASN A 103 -2.21 -2.81 6.20
C ASN A 103 -2.39 -4.13 6.97
N ALA A 104 -3.48 -4.87 6.78
CA ALA A 104 -3.63 -6.20 7.35
C ALA A 104 -2.52 -7.16 6.84
N TYR A 105 -2.18 -7.12 5.53
CA TYR A 105 -1.01 -7.84 5.01
C TYR A 105 0.30 -7.35 5.64
N ASN A 106 0.45 -6.04 5.85
CA ASN A 106 1.63 -5.46 6.51
C ASN A 106 1.79 -6.01 7.92
N LEU A 107 0.72 -6.04 8.70
CA LEU A 107 0.71 -6.55 10.07
C LEU A 107 0.99 -8.05 10.13
N LEU A 108 0.39 -8.84 9.24
CA LEU A 108 0.68 -10.28 9.13
C LEU A 108 2.16 -10.56 8.83
N ALA A 109 2.76 -9.77 7.94
CA ALA A 109 4.19 -9.94 7.65
C ALA A 109 5.07 -9.52 8.83
N VAL A 110 4.70 -8.48 9.59
CA VAL A 110 5.40 -8.09 10.83
C VAL A 110 5.25 -9.17 11.90
N TYR A 111 4.02 -9.65 12.12
CA TYR A 111 3.73 -10.75 13.04
C TYR A 111 4.54 -12.00 12.70
N GLY A 112 4.46 -12.45 11.44
CA GLY A 112 5.18 -13.63 10.97
C GLY A 112 6.70 -13.50 11.11
N ALA A 113 7.26 -12.32 10.82
CA ALA A 113 8.67 -12.06 11.02
C ALA A 113 9.06 -12.09 12.50
N ALA A 114 8.31 -11.43 13.39
CA ALA A 114 8.60 -11.39 14.81
C ALA A 114 8.53 -12.78 15.45
N VAL A 115 7.49 -13.56 15.16
CA VAL A 115 7.34 -14.94 15.65
C VAL A 115 8.45 -15.84 15.09
N SER A 116 8.82 -15.68 13.83
CA SER A 116 9.95 -16.44 13.23
C SER A 116 11.30 -16.09 13.84
N LEU A 117 11.44 -14.90 14.42
CA LEU A 117 12.61 -14.48 15.21
C LEU A 117 12.54 -14.93 16.68
N GLY A 118 11.56 -15.75 17.04
CA GLY A 118 11.44 -16.34 18.39
C GLY A 118 10.71 -15.46 19.41
N LYS A 119 9.96 -14.43 18.96
CA LYS A 119 9.11 -13.66 19.85
C LYS A 119 7.83 -14.42 20.19
N ASP A 120 7.32 -14.24 21.38
CA ASP A 120 6.06 -14.86 21.81
C ASP A 120 4.89 -14.30 20.97
N PRO A 121 4.04 -15.17 20.40
CA PRO A 121 2.95 -14.75 19.53
C PRO A 121 1.95 -13.81 20.21
N GLU A 122 1.65 -13.99 21.51
CA GLU A 122 0.69 -13.15 22.22
C GLU A 122 1.28 -11.78 22.53
N GLU A 123 2.54 -11.73 22.96
CA GLU A 123 3.25 -10.46 23.16
C GLU A 123 3.31 -9.66 21.87
N VAL A 124 3.54 -10.32 20.72
CA VAL A 124 3.54 -9.63 19.41
C VAL A 124 2.17 -9.05 19.10
N LEU A 125 1.07 -9.77 19.35
CA LEU A 125 -0.28 -9.26 19.11
C LEU A 125 -0.61 -8.07 20.02
N ILE A 126 -0.22 -8.11 21.30
CA ILE A 126 -0.38 -6.99 22.24
C ILE A 126 0.36 -5.75 21.70
N VAL A 127 1.61 -5.91 21.26
CA VAL A 127 2.37 -4.79 20.69
C VAL A 127 1.69 -4.27 19.42
N LEU A 128 1.25 -5.14 18.50
CA LEU A 128 0.58 -4.73 17.27
C LEU A 128 -0.71 -3.94 17.55
N SER A 129 -1.47 -4.28 18.61
CA SER A 129 -2.69 -3.54 18.98
C SER A 129 -2.42 -2.13 19.50
N THR A 130 -1.21 -1.84 19.97
CA THR A 130 -0.83 -0.52 20.48
C THR A 130 -0.20 0.38 19.42
N LEU A 131 0.23 -0.18 18.28
CA LEU A 131 0.88 0.58 17.23
C LEU A 131 -0.12 1.52 16.54
N ARG A 132 0.38 2.69 16.13
CA ARG A 132 -0.35 3.70 15.36
C ARG A 132 0.25 3.85 13.97
N SER A 133 -0.53 4.38 13.03
CA SER A 133 -0.04 4.72 11.70
C SER A 133 1.13 5.70 11.79
N VAL A 134 2.12 5.49 10.95
CA VAL A 134 3.18 6.48 10.74
C VAL A 134 2.59 7.64 9.96
N SER A 135 3.02 8.87 10.27
CA SER A 135 2.55 10.07 9.57
C SER A 135 2.66 9.91 8.06
N GLY A 136 1.59 10.28 7.34
CA GLY A 136 1.49 10.10 5.89
C GLY A 136 1.34 8.65 5.40
N ARG A 137 0.92 7.71 6.25
CA ARG A 137 0.63 6.31 5.88
C ARG A 137 -0.77 5.90 6.33
N PHE A 138 -1.77 6.22 5.50
CA PHE A 138 -3.19 6.12 5.83
C PHE A 138 -3.49 6.77 7.19
N GLU A 139 -2.93 7.94 7.40
CA GLU A 139 -3.10 8.71 8.62
C GLU A 139 -4.50 9.32 8.60
N THR A 140 -5.33 8.95 9.57
CA THR A 140 -6.70 9.44 9.69
C THR A 140 -6.77 10.61 10.66
N ILE A 141 -7.39 11.70 10.23
CA ILE A 141 -7.60 12.91 11.02
C ILE A 141 -9.10 13.21 11.03
N GLN A 142 -9.71 13.05 12.20
CA GLN A 142 -11.13 13.35 12.40
C GLN A 142 -11.37 14.84 12.56
N SER A 143 -12.24 15.40 11.73
CA SER A 143 -12.66 16.81 11.86
C SER A 143 -13.89 16.91 12.76
N PRO A 144 -13.96 17.92 13.64
CA PRO A 144 -15.18 18.23 14.39
C PRO A 144 -16.37 18.62 13.50
N LEU A 145 -16.12 18.91 12.22
CA LEU A 145 -17.16 19.21 11.21
C LEU A 145 -17.75 17.95 10.55
N GLY A 146 -17.37 16.74 11.01
CA GLY A 146 -17.95 15.48 10.58
C GLY A 146 -17.36 14.89 9.30
N TYR A 147 -16.19 15.34 8.85
CA TYR A 147 -15.42 14.66 7.80
C TYR A 147 -14.13 14.06 8.35
N THR A 148 -13.62 13.05 7.66
CA THR A 148 -12.32 12.45 7.94
C THR A 148 -11.33 12.83 6.84
N ALA A 149 -10.21 13.42 7.19
CA ALA A 149 -9.08 13.61 6.29
C ALA A 149 -8.15 12.41 6.39
N ILE A 150 -7.68 11.91 5.24
CA ILE A 150 -6.73 10.80 5.16
C ILE A 150 -5.50 11.29 4.43
N VAL A 151 -4.33 11.14 5.06
CA VAL A 151 -3.05 11.50 4.46
C VAL A 151 -2.26 10.23 4.17
N ASP A 152 -1.89 10.03 2.89
CA ASP A 152 -1.13 8.86 2.46
C ASP A 152 -0.05 9.23 1.44
N TYR A 153 1.05 8.49 1.47
CA TYR A 153 2.18 8.65 0.55
C TYR A 153 2.00 7.89 -0.78
N ALA A 154 0.80 7.50 -1.13
CA ALA A 154 0.52 6.80 -2.38
C ALA A 154 0.96 7.63 -3.59
N HIS A 155 1.93 7.12 -4.36
CA HIS A 155 2.54 7.81 -5.50
C HIS A 155 2.64 6.92 -6.74
N THR A 156 1.90 5.81 -6.76
CA THR A 156 1.72 4.91 -7.90
C THR A 156 0.23 4.61 -8.09
N PRO A 157 -0.23 4.25 -9.31
CA PRO A 157 -1.62 3.92 -9.57
C PRO A 157 -2.15 2.84 -8.61
N ASP A 158 -1.39 1.75 -8.43
CA ASP A 158 -1.80 0.63 -7.57
C ASP A 158 -1.86 1.04 -6.09
N ALA A 159 -0.92 1.86 -5.61
CA ALA A 159 -0.96 2.35 -4.23
C ALA A 159 -2.19 3.23 -3.99
N LEU A 160 -2.50 4.14 -4.93
CA LEU A 160 -3.68 4.99 -4.87
C LEU A 160 -4.96 4.16 -4.89
N THR A 161 -5.05 3.17 -5.79
CA THR A 161 -6.17 2.22 -5.83
C THR A 161 -6.36 1.49 -4.51
N ASN A 162 -5.28 1.03 -3.88
CA ASN A 162 -5.35 0.34 -2.59
C ASN A 162 -5.86 1.25 -1.46
N VAL A 163 -5.39 2.50 -1.42
CA VAL A 163 -5.85 3.49 -0.43
C VAL A 163 -7.34 3.78 -0.62
N LEU A 164 -7.77 4.10 -1.85
CA LEU A 164 -9.15 4.43 -2.14
C LEU A 164 -10.10 3.25 -1.91
N ASN A 165 -9.71 2.03 -2.27
CA ASN A 165 -10.48 0.83 -1.95
C ASN A 165 -10.59 0.61 -0.43
N GLY A 166 -9.53 0.87 0.34
CA GLY A 166 -9.58 0.81 1.81
C GLY A 166 -10.57 1.83 2.38
N ILE A 167 -10.67 3.02 1.79
CA ILE A 167 -11.66 4.04 2.18
C ILE A 167 -13.07 3.55 1.83
N HIS A 168 -13.29 2.99 0.64
CA HIS A 168 -14.59 2.42 0.23
C HIS A 168 -15.03 1.28 1.15
N GLU A 169 -14.10 0.40 1.57
CA GLU A 169 -14.40 -0.69 2.51
C GLU A 169 -14.93 -0.16 3.85
N VAL A 170 -14.41 0.97 4.34
CA VAL A 170 -14.85 1.60 5.60
C VAL A 170 -16.15 2.39 5.42
N LEU A 171 -16.32 3.09 4.31
CA LEU A 171 -17.51 3.90 4.04
C LEU A 171 -18.76 3.03 3.81
N ASP A 172 -18.59 1.80 3.35
CA ASP A 172 -19.70 0.86 3.05
C ASP A 172 -20.83 1.52 2.25
N GLY A 173 -20.46 2.27 1.21
CA GLY A 173 -21.39 3.01 0.34
C GLY A 173 -21.98 4.28 0.93
N LYS A 174 -21.53 4.72 2.11
CA LYS A 174 -21.99 5.96 2.76
C LYS A 174 -20.98 7.09 2.56
N GLY A 175 -21.47 8.34 2.40
CA GLY A 175 -20.62 9.51 2.26
C GLY A 175 -20.05 9.72 0.85
N ARG A 176 -19.06 10.61 0.73
CA ARG A 176 -18.39 11.00 -0.51
C ARG A 176 -16.87 11.02 -0.33
N ILE A 177 -16.16 10.67 -1.39
CA ILE A 177 -14.70 10.72 -1.44
C ILE A 177 -14.26 11.90 -2.30
N ILE A 178 -13.50 12.81 -1.72
CA ILE A 178 -12.81 13.90 -2.41
C ILE A 178 -11.32 13.57 -2.36
N THR A 179 -10.70 13.35 -3.50
CA THR A 179 -9.28 12.99 -3.59
C THR A 179 -8.45 14.17 -4.09
N VAL A 180 -7.45 14.57 -3.32
CA VAL A 180 -6.40 15.48 -3.76
C VAL A 180 -5.17 14.64 -4.10
N VAL A 181 -4.75 14.67 -5.36
CA VAL A 181 -3.63 13.84 -5.83
C VAL A 181 -2.69 14.65 -6.72
N GLY A 182 -1.40 14.49 -6.47
CA GLY A 182 -0.33 15.08 -7.23
C GLY A 182 0.70 14.06 -7.72
N ALA A 183 1.53 14.47 -8.66
CA ALA A 183 2.65 13.69 -9.14
C ALA A 183 3.95 14.49 -9.07
N GLY A 184 5.04 13.81 -8.71
CA GLY A 184 6.36 14.44 -8.64
C GLY A 184 7.02 14.60 -10.02
N GLY A 185 7.81 15.67 -10.17
CA GLY A 185 8.66 15.92 -11.33
C GLY A 185 9.87 14.98 -11.36
N ASN A 186 10.51 14.86 -12.55
CA ASN A 186 11.68 14.01 -12.82
C ASN A 186 11.49 12.55 -12.33
N ARG A 187 10.30 12.00 -12.58
CA ARG A 187 9.91 10.62 -12.30
C ARG A 187 9.22 10.00 -13.53
N ASP A 188 8.80 8.74 -13.41
CA ASP A 188 8.05 8.05 -14.48
C ASP A 188 6.79 8.84 -14.86
N LYS A 189 6.86 9.55 -16.01
CA LYS A 189 5.73 10.32 -16.56
C LYS A 189 4.55 9.42 -16.94
N GLY A 190 4.82 8.18 -17.35
CA GLY A 190 3.79 7.24 -17.78
C GLY A 190 2.82 6.83 -16.67
N LYS A 191 3.15 7.02 -15.38
CA LYS A 191 2.22 6.78 -14.27
C LYS A 191 1.24 7.93 -14.03
N ARG A 192 1.55 9.18 -14.45
CA ARG A 192 0.74 10.38 -14.19
C ARG A 192 -0.70 10.24 -14.69
N PRO A 193 -0.94 9.94 -15.98
CA PRO A 193 -2.30 9.76 -16.50
C PRO A 193 -3.03 8.55 -15.86
N LEU A 194 -2.29 7.50 -15.49
CA LEU A 194 -2.87 6.34 -14.82
C LEU A 194 -3.34 6.67 -13.40
N MET A 195 -2.57 7.46 -12.66
CA MET A 195 -2.95 7.91 -11.31
C MET A 195 -4.22 8.78 -11.36
N ALA A 196 -4.29 9.73 -12.28
CA ALA A 196 -5.48 10.57 -12.47
C ALA A 196 -6.72 9.70 -12.80
N LYS A 197 -6.56 8.72 -13.67
CA LYS A 197 -7.64 7.80 -14.06
C LYS A 197 -8.15 6.97 -12.87
N GLU A 198 -7.26 6.39 -12.07
CA GLU A 198 -7.67 5.63 -10.88
C GLU A 198 -8.32 6.54 -9.82
N ALA A 199 -7.81 7.77 -9.64
CA ALA A 199 -8.42 8.74 -8.73
C ALA A 199 -9.88 9.05 -9.14
N VAL A 200 -10.11 9.41 -10.40
CA VAL A 200 -11.47 9.74 -10.90
C VAL A 200 -12.40 8.54 -10.85
N LYS A 201 -11.90 7.33 -11.13
CA LYS A 201 -12.68 6.10 -11.08
C LYS A 201 -13.20 5.78 -9.68
N LEU A 202 -12.41 6.08 -8.64
CA LEU A 202 -12.66 5.66 -7.26
C LEU A 202 -13.04 6.83 -6.34
N SER A 203 -13.33 8.02 -6.88
CA SER A 203 -13.71 9.20 -6.10
C SER A 203 -14.91 9.91 -6.71
N ASP A 204 -15.67 10.61 -5.87
CA ASP A 204 -16.78 11.46 -6.32
C ASP A 204 -16.28 12.76 -6.93
N GLN A 205 -15.16 13.28 -6.39
CA GLN A 205 -14.50 14.48 -6.88
C GLN A 205 -12.99 14.34 -6.75
N VAL A 206 -12.25 14.88 -7.71
CA VAL A 206 -10.79 14.82 -7.73
C VAL A 206 -10.22 16.22 -7.90
N ILE A 207 -9.17 16.53 -7.15
CA ILE A 207 -8.34 17.71 -7.33
C ILE A 207 -6.98 17.21 -7.81
N LEU A 208 -6.64 17.52 -9.06
CA LEU A 208 -5.34 17.24 -9.63
C LEU A 208 -4.40 18.42 -9.36
N THR A 209 -3.24 18.12 -8.81
CA THR A 209 -2.24 19.14 -8.48
C THR A 209 -0.83 18.65 -8.79
N SER A 210 0.16 19.52 -8.72
CA SER A 210 1.56 19.10 -8.67
C SER A 210 1.93 18.74 -7.23
N ASP A 211 2.83 17.77 -7.08
CA ASP A 211 3.54 17.54 -5.82
C ASP A 211 4.89 18.30 -5.89
N ASN A 212 6.02 17.67 -5.63
CA ASN A 212 7.34 18.27 -5.78
C ASN A 212 7.74 18.30 -7.28
N PRO A 213 7.72 19.45 -7.95
CA PRO A 213 7.96 19.54 -9.40
C PRO A 213 9.43 19.34 -9.76
N ARG A 214 10.39 19.50 -8.82
CA ARG A 214 11.84 19.47 -9.05
C ARG A 214 12.27 20.46 -10.15
N PHE A 215 12.62 19.92 -11.34
CA PHE A 215 13.07 20.68 -12.50
C PHE A 215 12.03 20.71 -13.63
N GLU A 216 10.80 20.26 -13.40
CA GLU A 216 9.68 20.34 -14.35
C GLU A 216 8.74 21.48 -13.97
N GLU A 217 8.07 22.06 -14.97
CA GLU A 217 7.01 23.03 -14.72
C GLU A 217 5.79 22.33 -14.09
N PRO A 218 5.21 22.88 -12.99
CA PRO A 218 4.07 22.29 -12.32
C PRO A 218 2.88 22.03 -13.24
N ASP A 219 2.60 22.95 -14.17
CA ASP A 219 1.49 22.84 -15.11
C ASP A 219 1.69 21.71 -16.11
N ASP A 220 2.93 21.42 -16.53
CA ASP A 220 3.22 20.29 -17.40
C ASP A 220 2.93 18.95 -16.71
N ILE A 221 3.20 18.86 -15.39
CA ILE A 221 2.90 17.67 -14.62
C ILE A 221 1.38 17.46 -14.53
N ILE A 222 0.62 18.53 -14.28
CA ILE A 222 -0.86 18.48 -14.23
C ILE A 222 -1.41 18.11 -15.61
N ASN A 223 -0.88 18.69 -16.70
CA ASN A 223 -1.27 18.37 -18.07
C ASN A 223 -1.04 16.89 -18.41
N ASP A 224 0.09 16.31 -18.00
CA ASP A 224 0.35 14.88 -18.14
C ASP A 224 -0.68 14.02 -17.38
N MET A 225 -1.16 14.46 -16.22
CA MET A 225 -2.23 13.77 -15.48
C MET A 225 -3.56 13.86 -16.21
N VAL A 226 -3.94 15.06 -16.66
CA VAL A 226 -5.19 15.34 -17.40
C VAL A 226 -5.26 14.56 -18.71
N ALA A 227 -4.13 14.34 -19.40
CA ALA A 227 -4.07 13.57 -20.64
C ALA A 227 -4.61 12.14 -20.52
N GLY A 228 -4.75 11.61 -19.31
CA GLY A 228 -5.37 10.31 -19.04
C GLY A 228 -6.88 10.31 -18.93
N LEU A 229 -7.52 11.49 -18.89
CA LEU A 229 -8.93 11.68 -18.60
C LEU A 229 -9.76 11.94 -19.84
N THR A 230 -11.01 11.43 -19.84
CA THR A 230 -12.03 11.75 -20.83
C THR A 230 -12.72 13.08 -20.48
N LYS A 231 -13.51 13.63 -21.41
CA LYS A 231 -14.34 14.82 -21.13
C LYS A 231 -15.30 14.60 -19.95
N MET A 232 -15.87 13.43 -19.84
CA MET A 232 -16.78 13.07 -18.74
C MET A 232 -16.03 12.97 -17.39
N ASP A 233 -14.79 12.48 -17.39
CA ASP A 233 -13.96 12.45 -16.19
C ASP A 233 -13.63 13.85 -15.69
N MET A 234 -13.44 14.81 -16.61
CA MET A 234 -13.15 16.20 -16.28
C MET A 234 -14.31 16.95 -15.60
N GLU A 235 -15.54 16.46 -15.70
CA GLU A 235 -16.67 17.03 -14.95
C GLU A 235 -16.52 16.83 -13.43
N ARG A 236 -15.73 15.84 -13.02
CA ARG A 236 -15.46 15.51 -11.61
C ARG A 236 -14.03 15.87 -11.19
N ALA A 237 -13.22 16.43 -12.09
CA ALA A 237 -11.83 16.77 -11.83
C ALA A 237 -11.61 18.28 -11.89
N LEU A 238 -10.93 18.82 -10.88
CA LEU A 238 -10.44 20.19 -10.82
C LEU A 238 -8.92 20.16 -10.92
N CYS A 239 -8.34 21.12 -11.66
CA CYS A 239 -6.89 21.30 -11.73
C CYS A 239 -6.52 22.54 -10.93
N LEU A 240 -5.81 22.36 -9.82
CA LEU A 240 -5.45 23.44 -8.93
C LEU A 240 -3.97 23.36 -8.56
N SER A 241 -3.30 24.49 -8.50
CA SER A 241 -1.99 24.58 -7.86
C SER A 241 -2.13 24.40 -6.33
N LEU A 242 -1.13 23.75 -5.69
CA LEU A 242 -1.10 23.62 -4.22
C LEU A 242 -1.18 24.95 -3.48
N ILE A 243 -0.82 26.05 -4.13
CA ILE A 243 -0.93 27.40 -3.55
C ILE A 243 -2.41 27.86 -3.43
N HIS A 244 -3.30 27.20 -4.17
CA HIS A 244 -4.71 27.60 -4.28
C HIS A 244 -5.68 26.58 -3.64
N ILE A 245 -5.15 25.57 -2.95
CA ILE A 245 -5.95 24.56 -2.22
C ILE A 245 -6.16 24.97 -0.77
#